data_6e1ab57ee8684bc5ea254eeea3cb9789
#
_entry.id   6e1ab57ee8684bc5ea254eeea3cb9789
#
_cell.length_a   1.000
_cell.length_b   1.000
_cell.length_c   1.000
_cell.angle_alpha   90.00
_cell.angle_beta   90.00
_cell.angle_gamma   90.00
#
_symmetry.space_group_name_H-M   'P 1'
#
loop_
_entity.id
_entity.type
_entity.pdbx_description
1 polymer ?
#
loop_
_entity_poly.entity_id
_entity_poly.type
_entity_poly.pdbx_seq_one_letter_code
_entity_poly.pdbx_strand_id
1 'polypeptide(L)'
;MKPRSLVSIDDLTTGEITKILSLAAEFERNPVQDILRGKVVATLFFEPSTRTRLSFESAVNKLGGKVIGFTDSSSSSVSKGETLNDTIRTVNNYVDLIVMRHPIEGSARYASEISTVPVINAGDGANQHPTQTLLD
;
A
#
# COMPACT_ATOMS: atom_id res chain seq x y z
N MET A 1 -12.78 4.03 13.95
CA MET A 1 -11.45 4.60 13.70
C MET A 1 -10.65 3.68 12.78
N LYS A 2 -10.08 4.21 11.72
CA LYS A 2 -9.31 3.37 10.82
C LYS A 2 -7.90 3.12 11.38
N PRO A 3 -7.29 1.96 11.06
CA PRO A 3 -5.89 1.74 11.36
C PRO A 3 -5.00 2.76 10.65
N ARG A 4 -3.78 2.90 11.16
CA ARG A 4 -2.83 3.88 10.62
C ARG A 4 -2.32 3.49 9.24
N SER A 5 -2.12 4.50 8.40
CA SER A 5 -1.45 4.34 7.11
C SER A 5 0.06 4.32 7.29
N LEU A 6 0.76 3.73 6.32
CA LEU A 6 2.22 3.74 6.26
C LEU A 6 2.65 4.45 4.98
N VAL A 7 2.88 5.75 5.08
CA VAL A 7 3.23 6.60 3.93
C VAL A 7 4.72 6.92 3.92
N SER A 8 5.31 7.12 5.08
CA SER A 8 6.73 7.43 5.25
C SER A 8 7.28 6.63 6.41
N ILE A 9 8.57 6.33 6.36
CA ILE A 9 9.23 5.67 7.50
C ILE A 9 9.11 6.54 8.76
N ASP A 10 8.99 7.84 8.59
CA ASP A 10 8.83 8.77 9.71
C ASP A 10 7.49 8.62 10.42
N ASP A 11 6.53 7.91 9.83
CA ASP A 11 5.26 7.61 10.48
C ASP A 11 5.41 6.57 11.60
N LEU A 12 6.57 5.93 11.69
CA LEU A 12 6.80 4.84 12.63
C LEU A 12 7.76 5.24 13.74
N THR A 13 7.48 4.80 14.97
CA THR A 13 8.42 4.90 16.08
C THR A 13 9.47 3.80 15.95
N THR A 14 10.59 3.95 16.69
CA THR A 14 11.62 2.92 16.73
C THR A 14 11.06 1.58 17.19
N GLY A 15 10.20 1.59 18.19
CA GLY A 15 9.57 0.36 18.69
C GLY A 15 8.68 -0.30 17.64
N GLU A 16 7.96 0.51 16.85
CA GLU A 16 7.13 -0.02 15.77
C GLU A 16 7.97 -0.63 14.67
N ILE A 17 9.08 0.00 14.32
CA ILE A 17 10.02 -0.55 13.33
C ILE A 17 10.55 -1.90 13.77
N THR A 18 10.98 -2.00 15.05
CA THR A 18 11.46 -3.25 15.61
C THR A 18 10.41 -4.34 15.56
N LYS A 19 9.17 -3.99 15.88
CA LYS A 19 8.06 -4.94 15.84
C LYS A 19 7.80 -5.45 14.42
N ILE A 20 7.82 -4.56 13.44
CA ILE A 20 7.63 -4.94 12.03
C ILE A 20 8.74 -5.88 11.56
N LEU A 21 9.99 -5.58 11.93
CA LEU A 21 11.11 -6.44 11.55
C LEU A 21 11.02 -7.82 12.20
N SER A 22 10.55 -7.89 13.45
CA SER A 22 10.30 -9.17 14.10
C SER A 22 9.21 -9.98 13.42
N LEU A 23 8.12 -9.31 13.03
CA LEU A 23 7.04 -9.96 12.29
C LEU A 23 7.51 -10.44 10.91
N ALA A 24 8.35 -9.66 10.25
CA ALA A 24 8.90 -10.04 8.95
C ALA A 24 9.72 -11.33 9.07
N ALA A 25 10.53 -11.43 10.12
CA ALA A 25 11.31 -12.66 10.37
C ALA A 25 10.40 -13.85 10.65
N GLU A 26 9.31 -13.63 11.39
CA GLU A 26 8.32 -14.69 11.64
C GLU A 26 7.66 -15.15 10.35
N PHE A 27 7.24 -14.23 9.50
CA PHE A 27 6.61 -14.55 8.21
C PHE A 27 7.59 -15.25 7.26
N GLU A 28 8.87 -14.95 7.37
CA GLU A 28 9.89 -15.66 6.59
C GLU A 28 9.93 -17.14 6.96
N ARG A 29 9.79 -17.45 8.26
CA ARG A 29 9.75 -18.83 8.73
C ARG A 29 8.40 -19.50 8.45
N ASN A 30 7.31 -18.75 8.54
CA ASN A 30 5.95 -19.27 8.37
C ASN A 30 5.19 -18.35 7.40
N PRO A 31 5.46 -18.45 6.09
CA PRO A 31 4.92 -17.50 5.12
C PRO A 31 3.42 -17.65 4.85
N VAL A 32 2.86 -18.82 5.06
CA VAL A 32 1.43 -19.04 4.79
C VAL A 32 0.65 -18.97 6.09
N GLN A 33 -0.19 -17.96 6.20
CA GLN A 33 -1.02 -17.73 7.38
C GLN A 33 -2.39 -17.22 6.94
N ASP A 34 -3.28 -17.05 7.88
CA ASP A 34 -4.68 -16.73 7.59
C ASP A 34 -5.13 -15.42 8.23
N ILE A 35 -4.18 -14.54 8.54
CA ILE A 35 -4.47 -13.31 9.30
C ILE A 35 -5.27 -12.28 8.50
N LEU A 36 -5.27 -12.38 7.16
CA LEU A 36 -6.06 -11.49 6.30
C LEU A 36 -7.32 -12.15 5.77
N ARG A 37 -7.74 -13.24 6.37
CA ARG A 37 -8.95 -13.95 5.95
C ARG A 37 -10.15 -13.00 5.97
N GLY A 38 -10.89 -12.99 4.87
CA GLY A 38 -12.04 -12.12 4.72
C GLY A 38 -11.72 -10.68 4.37
N LYS A 39 -10.44 -10.33 4.23
CA LYS A 39 -10.02 -8.98 3.89
C LYS A 39 -9.69 -8.87 2.41
N VAL A 40 -9.96 -7.68 1.85
CA VAL A 40 -9.63 -7.37 0.47
C VAL A 40 -8.63 -6.22 0.45
N VAL A 41 -7.54 -6.38 -0.28
CA VAL A 41 -6.50 -5.37 -0.40
C VAL A 41 -6.48 -4.88 -1.85
N ALA A 42 -6.49 -3.56 -2.03
CA ALA A 42 -6.36 -2.99 -3.36
C ALA A 42 -4.89 -2.68 -3.65
N THR A 43 -4.43 -3.05 -4.85
CA THR A 43 -3.12 -2.63 -5.33
C THR A 43 -3.35 -1.65 -6.48
N LEU A 44 -3.12 -0.37 -6.21
CA LEU A 44 -3.39 0.70 -7.16
C LEU A 44 -2.06 1.26 -7.66
N PHE A 45 -1.61 0.77 -8.79
CA PHE A 45 -0.34 1.16 -9.36
C PHE A 45 -0.56 2.11 -10.52
N PHE A 46 -0.36 3.41 -10.26
CA PHE A 46 -0.52 4.48 -11.25
C PHE A 46 0.73 4.63 -12.11
N GLU A 47 1.75 3.83 -11.87
CA GLU A 47 2.88 3.65 -12.75
C GLU A 47 3.31 2.19 -12.68
N PRO A 48 3.90 1.64 -13.75
CA PRO A 48 4.29 0.23 -13.75
C PRO A 48 5.40 -0.07 -12.73
N SER A 49 5.23 -1.14 -11.99
CA SER A 49 6.26 -1.67 -11.11
C SER A 49 5.94 -3.13 -10.84
N THR A 50 6.27 -3.99 -11.80
CA THR A 50 5.90 -5.39 -11.75
C THR A 50 6.40 -6.09 -10.50
N ARG A 51 7.67 -5.89 -10.15
CA ARG A 51 8.26 -6.55 -8.99
C ARG A 51 7.56 -6.17 -7.70
N THR A 52 7.35 -4.89 -7.49
CA THR A 52 6.71 -4.38 -6.27
C THR A 52 5.27 -4.86 -6.18
N ARG A 53 4.54 -4.77 -7.28
CA ARG A 53 3.15 -5.21 -7.31
C ARG A 53 3.02 -6.69 -7.00
N LEU A 54 3.84 -7.53 -7.65
CA LEU A 54 3.80 -8.98 -7.41
C LEU A 54 4.18 -9.30 -5.97
N SER A 55 5.12 -8.58 -5.40
CA SER A 55 5.54 -8.77 -4.02
C SER A 55 4.38 -8.54 -3.05
N PHE A 56 3.67 -7.42 -3.19
CA PHE A 56 2.53 -7.14 -2.33
C PHE A 56 1.39 -8.12 -2.54
N GLU A 57 1.08 -8.44 -3.80
CA GLU A 57 -0.02 -9.36 -4.09
C GLU A 57 0.27 -10.77 -3.58
N SER A 58 1.51 -11.21 -3.72
CA SER A 58 1.93 -12.50 -3.17
C SER A 58 1.78 -12.52 -1.65
N ALA A 59 2.21 -11.45 -0.99
CA ALA A 59 2.12 -11.35 0.46
C ALA A 59 0.67 -11.44 0.94
N VAL A 60 -0.24 -10.70 0.29
CA VAL A 60 -1.66 -10.74 0.64
C VAL A 60 -2.23 -12.14 0.47
N ASN A 61 -1.91 -12.79 -0.64
CA ASN A 61 -2.41 -14.15 -0.89
C ASN A 61 -1.88 -15.15 0.12
N LYS A 62 -0.61 -15.05 0.48
CA LYS A 62 -0.02 -15.95 1.48
C LYS A 62 -0.63 -15.75 2.87
N LEU A 63 -1.13 -14.56 3.14
CA LEU A 63 -1.76 -14.26 4.43
C LEU A 63 -3.28 -14.50 4.42
N GLY A 64 -3.81 -15.07 3.36
CA GLY A 64 -5.22 -15.46 3.28
C GLY A 64 -6.18 -14.40 2.78
N GLY A 65 -5.67 -13.25 2.35
CA GLY A 65 -6.51 -12.17 1.82
C GLY A 65 -6.81 -12.31 0.33
N LYS A 66 -7.57 -11.36 -0.16
CA LYS A 66 -7.90 -11.24 -1.58
C LYS A 66 -7.33 -9.95 -2.11
N VAL A 67 -7.00 -9.92 -3.41
CA VAL A 67 -6.43 -8.75 -4.06
C VAL A 67 -7.31 -8.31 -5.23
N ILE A 68 -7.57 -7.02 -5.30
CA ILE A 68 -8.09 -6.39 -6.52
C ILE A 68 -7.20 -5.19 -6.83
N GLY A 69 -7.18 -4.74 -8.08
CA GLY A 69 -6.37 -3.57 -8.39
C GLY A 69 -6.08 -3.44 -9.86
N PHE A 70 -5.14 -2.53 -10.16
CA PHE A 70 -4.77 -2.24 -11.54
C PHE A 70 -3.36 -1.68 -11.63
N THR A 71 -2.85 -1.70 -12.85
CA THR A 71 -1.70 -0.89 -13.26
C THR A 71 -2.20 0.03 -14.36
N ASP A 72 -2.01 1.33 -14.20
CA ASP A 72 -2.46 2.32 -15.16
C ASP A 72 -1.34 3.32 -15.43
N SER A 73 -0.68 3.17 -16.56
CA SER A 73 0.40 4.06 -16.96
C SER A 73 -0.11 5.34 -17.66
N SER A 74 -1.40 5.42 -17.94
CA SER A 74 -1.97 6.60 -18.58
C SER A 74 -2.29 7.70 -17.57
N SER A 75 -1.97 7.51 -16.31
CA SER A 75 -2.24 8.45 -15.23
C SER A 75 -1.45 9.75 -15.34
N SER A 76 -0.74 9.96 -16.43
CA SER A 76 0.01 11.20 -16.68
C SER A 76 -0.89 12.40 -16.99
N SER A 77 -2.19 12.23 -17.03
CA SER A 77 -3.10 13.33 -17.37
C SER A 77 -3.07 14.43 -16.32
N VAL A 78 -3.45 15.62 -16.75
CA VAL A 78 -3.36 16.83 -15.95
C VAL A 78 -4.36 16.90 -14.80
N SER A 79 -5.42 16.13 -14.86
CA SER A 79 -6.47 16.16 -13.84
C SER A 79 -6.25 15.18 -12.71
N LYS A 80 -5.01 14.84 -12.44
CA LYS A 80 -4.68 13.78 -11.50
C LYS A 80 -5.20 13.94 -10.10
N GLY A 81 -5.14 15.13 -9.54
CA GLY A 81 -5.60 15.32 -8.17
C GLY A 81 -7.05 14.94 -8.02
N GLU A 82 -7.89 15.41 -8.93
CA GLU A 82 -9.31 15.08 -8.95
C GLU A 82 -9.53 13.60 -9.24
N THR A 83 -8.83 13.06 -10.24
CA THR A 83 -8.94 11.65 -10.59
C THR A 83 -8.53 10.76 -9.44
N LEU A 84 -7.45 11.10 -8.76
CA LEU A 84 -6.98 10.34 -7.61
C LEU A 84 -8.02 10.35 -6.49
N ASN A 85 -8.60 11.51 -6.20
CA ASN A 85 -9.64 11.63 -5.18
C ASN A 85 -10.80 10.69 -5.48
N ASP A 86 -11.30 10.73 -6.72
CA ASP A 86 -12.42 9.90 -7.13
C ASP A 86 -12.09 8.42 -7.05
N THR A 87 -10.89 8.04 -7.48
CA THR A 87 -10.45 6.66 -7.45
C THR A 87 -10.40 6.15 -6.02
N ILE A 88 -9.77 6.90 -5.12
CA ILE A 88 -9.65 6.47 -3.72
C ILE A 88 -11.02 6.34 -3.07
N ARG A 89 -11.92 7.30 -3.28
CA ARG A 89 -13.25 7.25 -2.69
C ARG A 89 -14.05 6.07 -3.22
N THR A 90 -13.91 5.76 -4.50
CA THR A 90 -14.59 4.60 -5.10
C THR A 90 -14.04 3.30 -4.52
N VAL A 91 -12.73 3.17 -4.49
CA VAL A 91 -12.06 1.95 -4.02
C VAL A 91 -12.36 1.70 -2.53
N ASN A 92 -12.50 2.76 -1.73
CA ASN A 92 -12.83 2.61 -0.31
C ASN A 92 -14.07 1.74 -0.06
N ASN A 93 -14.99 1.68 -1.01
CA ASN A 93 -16.22 0.91 -0.85
C ASN A 93 -15.99 -0.60 -0.98
N TYR A 94 -14.85 -1.01 -1.46
CA TYR A 94 -14.61 -2.40 -1.82
C TYR A 94 -13.48 -3.08 -1.06
N VAL A 95 -12.66 -2.32 -0.35
CA VAL A 95 -11.43 -2.86 0.22
C VAL A 95 -11.25 -2.47 1.69
N ASP A 96 -10.34 -3.20 2.34
CA ASP A 96 -9.96 -2.96 3.75
C ASP A 96 -8.61 -2.27 3.86
N LEU A 97 -7.82 -2.27 2.79
CA LEU A 97 -6.47 -1.72 2.77
C LEU A 97 -6.12 -1.34 1.33
N ILE A 98 -5.41 -0.24 1.17
CA ILE A 98 -4.90 0.18 -0.14
C ILE A 98 -3.38 0.17 -0.12
N VAL A 99 -2.78 -0.46 -1.13
CA VAL A 99 -1.36 -0.36 -1.45
C VAL A 99 -1.27 0.42 -2.75
N MET A 100 -0.56 1.55 -2.76
CA MET A 100 -0.51 2.36 -3.98
C MET A 100 0.89 2.83 -4.33
N ARG A 101 1.11 3.00 -5.62
CA ARG A 101 2.30 3.59 -6.17
C ARG A 101 1.89 4.65 -7.19
N HIS A 102 2.50 5.82 -7.11
CA HIS A 102 2.11 6.95 -7.93
C HIS A 102 3.36 7.71 -8.37
N PRO A 103 3.40 8.23 -9.62
CA PRO A 103 4.56 8.98 -10.09
C PRO A 103 4.73 10.34 -9.44
N ILE A 104 3.67 10.89 -8.85
CA ILE A 104 3.72 12.24 -8.28
C ILE A 104 3.96 12.17 -6.77
N GLU A 105 5.02 12.84 -6.35
CA GLU A 105 5.40 12.94 -4.95
C GLU A 105 4.26 13.56 -4.12
N GLY A 106 4.00 12.99 -2.95
CA GLY A 106 2.91 13.45 -2.08
C GLY A 106 1.58 12.77 -2.32
N SER A 107 1.43 12.00 -3.39
CA SER A 107 0.15 11.37 -3.72
C SER A 107 -0.31 10.37 -2.66
N ALA A 108 0.60 9.60 -2.09
CA ALA A 108 0.24 8.63 -1.06
C ALA A 108 -0.23 9.32 0.22
N ARG A 109 0.40 10.41 0.61
CA ARG A 109 -0.04 11.20 1.77
C ARG A 109 -1.43 11.76 1.54
N TYR A 110 -1.66 12.35 0.38
CA TYR A 110 -2.97 12.86 0.02
C TYR A 110 -4.03 11.76 0.08
N ALA A 111 -3.74 10.61 -0.53
CA ALA A 111 -4.66 9.48 -0.51
C ALA A 111 -4.96 9.03 0.93
N SER A 112 -3.93 8.99 1.78
CA SER A 112 -4.12 8.57 3.17
C SER A 112 -5.04 9.49 3.95
N GLU A 113 -5.03 10.78 3.59
CA GLU A 113 -5.87 11.76 4.28
C GLU A 113 -7.35 11.67 3.90
N ILE A 114 -7.63 11.31 2.65
CA ILE A 114 -9.02 11.21 2.18
C ILE A 114 -9.60 9.80 2.29
N SER A 115 -8.75 8.79 2.45
CA SER A 115 -9.18 7.40 2.50
C SER A 115 -9.82 7.05 3.84
N THR A 116 -10.86 6.22 3.81
CA THR A 116 -11.48 5.68 5.02
C THR A 116 -10.79 4.39 5.47
N VAL A 117 -9.88 3.85 4.64
CA VAL A 117 -9.08 2.66 4.99
C VAL A 117 -7.62 3.05 4.98
N PRO A 118 -6.75 2.27 5.65
CA PRO A 118 -5.32 2.60 5.67
C PRO A 118 -4.70 2.49 4.29
N VAL A 119 -3.66 3.29 4.05
CA VAL A 119 -2.92 3.32 2.79
C VAL A 119 -1.45 2.99 3.07
N ILE A 120 -0.89 2.09 2.28
CA ILE A 120 0.54 1.79 2.29
C ILE A 120 1.14 2.36 1.01
N ASN A 121 2.17 3.17 1.18
CA ASN A 121 2.89 3.79 0.07
C ASN A 121 3.91 2.81 -0.50
N ALA A 122 3.69 2.36 -1.73
CA ALA A 122 4.62 1.49 -2.45
C ALA A 122 5.53 2.29 -3.39
N GLY A 123 5.63 3.59 -3.16
CA GLY A 123 6.48 4.52 -3.91
C GLY A 123 5.68 5.67 -4.48
N ASP A 124 6.10 6.92 -4.21
CA ASP A 124 5.46 8.10 -4.79
C ASP A 124 6.55 9.05 -5.32
N GLY A 125 6.77 8.96 -6.62
CA GLY A 125 7.81 9.74 -7.27
C GLY A 125 9.19 9.37 -6.74
N ALA A 126 9.98 10.37 -6.39
CA ALA A 126 11.30 10.19 -5.80
C ALA A 126 11.26 10.25 -4.26
N ASN A 127 10.08 10.28 -3.68
CA ASN A 127 9.92 10.58 -2.26
C ASN A 127 10.12 9.33 -1.36
N GLN A 128 9.09 8.58 -1.07
CA GLN A 128 9.14 7.54 -0.04
C GLN A 128 8.72 6.18 -0.57
N HIS A 129 9.37 5.16 -0.07
CA HIS A 129 8.99 3.76 -0.27
C HIS A 129 9.28 3.05 1.06
N PRO A 130 8.43 3.23 2.07
CA PRO A 130 8.76 2.82 3.44
C PRO A 130 9.00 1.32 3.61
N THR A 131 8.28 0.46 2.90
CA THR A 131 8.52 -0.98 3.03
C THR A 131 9.88 -1.37 2.46
N GLN A 132 10.32 -0.70 1.39
CA GLN A 132 11.65 -0.93 0.84
C GLN A 132 12.73 -0.43 1.80
N THR A 133 12.50 0.70 2.44
CA THR A 133 13.42 1.23 3.46
C THR A 133 13.61 0.23 4.59
N LEU A 134 12.54 -0.45 5.00
CA LEU A 134 12.60 -1.45 6.07
C LEU A 134 13.43 -2.68 5.68
N LEU A 135 13.51 -2.98 4.37
CA LEU A 135 14.36 -4.09 3.89
C LEU A 135 15.83 -3.76 3.98
N ASP A 136 16.19 -2.50 3.88
CA ASP A 136 17.57 -2.04 3.97
C ASP A 136 17.92 -1.76 5.45
#